data_89ed13b6d8faaf39d32ea74e888a2e5f
#
_entry.id   89ed13b6d8faaf39d32ea74e888a2e5f
#
_cell.length_a   1.000
_cell.length_b   1.000
_cell.length_c   1.000
_cell.angle_alpha   90.00
_cell.angle_beta   90.00
_cell.angle_gamma   90.00
#
_symmetry.space_group_name_H-M   'P 1'
#
loop_
_entity.id
_entity.type
_entity.pdbx_description
1 polymer ?
#
loop_
_entity_poly.entity_id
_entity_poly.type
_entity_poly.pdbx_seq_one_letter_code
_entity_poly.pdbx_strand_id
1 'polypeptide(L)'
;MALWSHLGEVRKKMDKKRLEYYKKKLLNRRDELVKTITRTEEEGRQADDDPTVDLADKAANSYTKEFLFGQTNTDRAILNMIDEALKRIRSEEYGTCANCQEEMQQKRLEAVPWAKHCITCQEKKEQGLL
;
A
#
# COMPACT_ATOMS: atom_id res chain seq x y z
N MET A 1 -5.46 -10.14 -37.90
CA MET A 1 -4.02 -9.93 -37.79
C MET A 1 -3.65 -8.52 -37.31
N ALA A 2 -4.16 -7.50 -38.00
CA ALA A 2 -3.96 -6.12 -37.53
C ALA A 2 -4.53 -5.85 -36.14
N LEU A 3 -5.57 -6.56 -35.75
CA LEU A 3 -6.19 -6.44 -34.41
C LEU A 3 -5.25 -6.83 -33.28
N TRP A 4 -4.37 -7.79 -33.52
CA TRP A 4 -3.41 -8.23 -32.49
C TRP A 4 -2.34 -7.18 -32.21
N SER A 5 -1.85 -6.53 -33.27
CA SER A 5 -0.92 -5.42 -33.14
C SER A 5 -1.57 -4.26 -32.38
N HIS A 6 -2.83 -3.97 -32.70
CA HIS A 6 -3.59 -2.93 -31.98
C HIS A 6 -3.81 -3.27 -30.51
N LEU A 7 -4.09 -4.52 -30.19
CA LEU A 7 -4.25 -4.94 -28.80
C LEU A 7 -2.98 -4.77 -28.01
N GLY A 8 -1.82 -5.01 -28.62
CA GLY A 8 -0.54 -4.74 -27.99
C GLY A 8 -0.27 -3.26 -27.79
N GLU A 9 -0.73 -2.44 -28.71
CA GLU A 9 -0.57 -0.99 -28.67
C GLU A 9 -1.56 -0.31 -27.75
N VAL A 10 -2.74 -0.89 -27.54
CA VAL A 10 -3.79 -0.35 -26.65
C VAL A 10 -3.35 -0.36 -25.19
N ARG A 11 -2.44 -1.24 -24.84
CA ARG A 11 -1.79 -1.19 -23.51
C ARG A 11 -0.72 -0.11 -23.55
N LYS A 12 -1.16 1.14 -23.52
CA LYS A 12 -0.23 2.25 -23.43
C LYS A 12 0.55 2.16 -22.13
N LYS A 13 1.87 2.03 -22.26
CA LYS A 13 2.75 2.23 -21.13
C LYS A 13 2.52 3.65 -20.62
N MET A 14 2.45 3.77 -19.31
CA MET A 14 2.32 5.07 -18.70
C MET A 14 3.49 5.94 -19.10
N ASP A 15 3.23 7.21 -19.39
CA ASP A 15 4.22 8.23 -19.70
C ASP A 15 5.28 8.30 -18.58
N LYS A 16 6.54 8.50 -18.97
CA LYS A 16 7.66 8.61 -18.03
C LYS A 16 7.43 9.66 -16.94
N LYS A 17 6.85 10.80 -17.30
CA LYS A 17 6.56 11.87 -16.33
C LYS A 17 5.55 11.43 -15.28
N ARG A 18 4.51 10.72 -15.72
CA ARG A 18 3.50 10.18 -14.81
C ARG A 18 4.08 9.08 -13.94
N LEU A 19 4.91 8.19 -14.50
CA LEU A 19 5.59 7.15 -13.73
C LEU A 19 6.49 7.75 -12.66
N GLU A 20 7.27 8.77 -13.00
CA GLU A 20 8.12 9.46 -12.05
C GLU A 20 7.31 10.14 -10.95
N TYR A 21 6.19 10.75 -11.31
CA TYR A 21 5.27 11.35 -10.36
C TYR A 21 4.76 10.34 -9.34
N TYR A 22 4.24 9.19 -9.82
CA TYR A 22 3.72 8.15 -8.93
C TYR A 22 4.83 7.45 -8.16
N LYS A 23 5.98 7.24 -8.78
CA LYS A 23 7.14 6.67 -8.09
C LYS A 23 7.55 7.54 -6.90
N LYS A 24 7.63 8.84 -7.11
CA LYS A 24 7.97 9.80 -6.07
C LYS A 24 6.94 9.78 -4.94
N LYS A 25 5.66 9.73 -5.31
CA LYS A 25 4.55 9.65 -4.37
C LYS A 25 4.64 8.39 -3.52
N LEU A 26 4.91 7.26 -4.14
CA LEU A 26 5.10 5.98 -3.47
C LEU A 26 6.31 5.99 -2.54
N LEU A 27 7.43 6.51 -2.98
CA LEU A 27 8.65 6.59 -2.16
C LEU A 27 8.45 7.50 -0.94
N ASN A 28 7.77 8.63 -1.12
CA ASN A 28 7.46 9.52 -0.01
C ASN A 28 6.54 8.84 1.02
N ARG A 29 5.51 8.16 0.56
CA ARG A 29 4.59 7.44 1.44
C ARG A 29 5.29 6.29 2.15
N ARG A 30 6.17 5.59 1.44
CA ARG A 30 6.98 4.52 2.02
C ARG A 30 7.83 5.04 3.18
N ASP A 31 8.50 6.16 2.96
CA ASP A 31 9.34 6.79 3.98
C ASP A 31 8.53 7.19 5.22
N GLU A 32 7.37 7.80 5.02
CA GLU A 32 6.46 8.15 6.12
C GLU A 32 6.02 6.93 6.91
N LEU A 33 5.65 5.85 6.22
CA LEU A 33 5.20 4.61 6.86
C LEU A 33 6.31 3.95 7.66
N VAL A 34 7.52 3.88 7.11
CA VAL A 34 8.67 3.31 7.83
C VAL A 34 8.95 4.07 9.12
N LYS A 35 8.92 5.40 9.07
CA LYS A 35 9.12 6.24 10.24
C LYS A 35 8.01 6.04 11.28
N THR A 36 6.77 5.97 10.82
CA THR A 36 5.61 5.75 11.69
C THR A 36 5.67 4.38 12.36
N ILE A 37 5.98 3.34 11.62
CA ILE A 37 6.10 1.97 12.15
C ILE A 37 7.18 1.92 13.22
N THR A 38 8.35 2.46 12.92
CA THR A 38 9.49 2.45 13.86
C THR A 38 9.13 3.16 15.16
N ARG A 39 8.54 4.35 15.05
CA ARG A 39 8.13 5.13 16.24
C ARG A 39 7.05 4.41 17.04
N THR A 40 6.05 3.85 16.36
CA THR A 40 4.93 3.15 16.99
C THR A 40 5.41 1.91 17.74
N GLU A 41 6.31 1.13 17.15
CA GLU A 41 6.89 -0.04 17.79
C GLU A 41 7.70 0.33 19.03
N GLU A 42 8.44 1.42 18.96
CA GLU A 42 9.20 1.92 20.11
C GLU A 42 8.31 2.40 21.24
N GLU A 43 7.26 3.16 20.94
CA GLU A 43 6.25 3.58 21.91
C GLU A 43 5.61 2.36 22.59
N GLY A 44 5.27 1.33 21.83
CA GLY A 44 4.72 0.09 22.36
C GLY A 44 5.68 -0.62 23.32
N ARG A 45 6.97 -0.64 23.00
CA ARG A 45 8.00 -1.23 23.88
C ARG A 45 8.18 -0.42 25.15
N GLN A 46 8.21 0.91 25.06
CA GLN A 46 8.33 1.79 26.22
C GLN A 46 7.16 1.62 27.18
N ALA A 47 5.94 1.45 26.67
CA ALA A 47 4.76 1.22 27.48
C ALA A 47 4.85 -0.09 28.30
N ASP A 48 5.59 -1.08 27.81
CA ASP A 48 5.76 -2.38 28.44
C ASP A 48 6.86 -2.40 29.51
N ASP A 49 7.86 -1.55 29.39
CA ASP A 49 9.11 -1.61 30.16
C ASP A 49 9.19 -0.68 31.36
N ASP A 50 8.13 0.06 31.69
CA ASP A 50 8.16 1.00 32.81
C ASP A 50 7.86 0.28 34.14
N PRO A 51 8.86 0.11 35.04
CA PRO A 51 8.68 -0.61 36.29
C PRO A 51 7.88 0.17 37.36
N THR A 52 7.61 1.47 37.11
CA THR A 52 6.89 2.31 38.08
C THR A 52 5.37 2.30 37.88
N VAL A 53 4.90 1.64 36.81
CA VAL A 53 3.48 1.61 36.41
C VAL A 53 2.72 0.59 37.27
N ASP A 54 1.59 1.00 37.85
CA ASP A 54 0.74 0.10 38.64
C ASP A 54 -0.10 -0.85 37.76
N LEU A 55 -0.89 -1.72 38.38
CA LEU A 55 -1.67 -2.75 37.68
C LEU A 55 -2.73 -2.18 36.74
N ALA A 56 -3.38 -1.09 37.14
CA ALA A 56 -4.38 -0.42 36.30
C ALA A 56 -3.73 0.25 35.10
N ASP A 57 -2.59 0.91 35.34
CA ASP A 57 -1.83 1.55 34.26
C ASP A 57 -1.24 0.51 33.31
N LYS A 58 -0.80 -0.65 33.83
CA LYS A 58 -0.35 -1.77 32.99
C LYS A 58 -1.47 -2.29 32.08
N ALA A 59 -2.69 -2.39 32.59
CA ALA A 59 -3.83 -2.79 31.78
C ALA A 59 -4.11 -1.76 30.66
N ALA A 60 -4.08 -0.46 31.01
CA ALA A 60 -4.24 0.63 30.04
C ALA A 60 -3.12 0.61 29.00
N ASN A 61 -1.88 0.35 29.42
CA ASN A 61 -0.73 0.24 28.52
C ASN A 61 -0.85 -0.97 27.60
N SER A 62 -1.43 -2.08 28.07
CA SER A 62 -1.69 -3.26 27.23
C SER A 62 -2.67 -2.95 26.10
N TYR A 63 -3.75 -2.21 26.38
CA TYR A 63 -4.68 -1.76 25.35
C TYR A 63 -3.99 -0.86 24.34
N THR A 64 -3.19 0.10 24.81
CA THR A 64 -2.41 1.00 23.96
C THR A 64 -1.46 0.21 23.08
N LYS A 65 -0.76 -0.77 23.66
CA LYS A 65 0.16 -1.64 22.92
C LYS A 65 -0.54 -2.43 21.84
N GLU A 66 -1.68 -3.05 22.15
CA GLU A 66 -2.48 -3.79 21.16
C GLU A 66 -2.96 -2.89 20.03
N PHE A 67 -3.42 -1.68 20.35
CA PHE A 67 -3.84 -0.70 19.35
C PHE A 67 -2.67 -0.32 18.45
N LEU A 68 -1.52 0.00 19.03
CA LEU A 68 -0.33 0.40 18.28
C LEU A 68 0.17 -0.72 17.37
N PHE A 69 0.17 -1.96 17.85
CA PHE A 69 0.59 -3.10 17.03
C PHE A 69 -0.42 -3.40 15.92
N GLY A 70 -1.71 -3.25 16.17
CA GLY A 70 -2.73 -3.38 15.14
C GLY A 70 -2.55 -2.32 14.05
N GLN A 71 -2.29 -1.08 14.44
CA GLN A 71 -2.00 0.00 13.50
C GLN A 71 -0.73 -0.29 12.70
N THR A 72 0.31 -0.81 13.35
CA THR A 72 1.55 -1.19 12.70
C THR A 72 1.33 -2.30 11.67
N ASN A 73 0.48 -3.28 11.96
CA ASN A 73 0.16 -4.36 11.01
C ASN A 73 -0.53 -3.81 9.76
N THR A 74 -1.45 -2.86 9.93
CA THR A 74 -2.11 -2.18 8.80
C THR A 74 -1.08 -1.42 7.97
N ASP A 75 -0.20 -0.66 8.62
CA ASP A 75 0.83 0.11 7.97
C ASP A 75 1.83 -0.78 7.22
N ARG A 76 2.19 -1.92 7.80
CA ARG A 76 3.06 -2.91 7.14
C ARG A 76 2.40 -3.51 5.89
N ALA A 77 1.10 -3.76 5.94
CA ALA A 77 0.36 -4.25 4.77
C ALA A 77 0.40 -3.23 3.63
N ILE A 78 0.19 -1.95 3.95
CA ILE A 78 0.30 -0.88 2.96
C ILE A 78 1.74 -0.77 2.43
N LEU A 79 2.73 -0.87 3.29
CA LEU A 79 4.14 -0.84 2.90
C LEU A 79 4.47 -1.95 1.90
N ASN A 80 3.96 -3.16 2.13
CA ASN A 80 4.14 -4.27 1.20
C ASN A 80 3.49 -3.98 -0.16
N MET A 81 2.30 -3.37 -0.16
CA MET A 81 1.62 -2.98 -1.39
C MET A 81 2.40 -1.91 -2.16
N ILE A 82 3.00 -0.97 -1.43
CA ILE A 82 3.86 0.06 -2.02
C ILE A 82 5.10 -0.59 -2.67
N ASP A 83 5.73 -1.55 -1.98
CA ASP A 83 6.90 -2.24 -2.52
C ASP A 83 6.56 -3.04 -3.78
N GLU A 84 5.39 -3.69 -3.81
CA GLU A 84 4.89 -4.34 -5.02
C GLU A 84 4.64 -3.34 -6.15
N ALA A 85 4.06 -2.19 -5.84
CA ALA A 85 3.81 -1.14 -6.83
C ALA A 85 5.12 -0.62 -7.43
N LEU A 86 6.14 -0.44 -6.60
CA LEU A 86 7.46 -0.03 -7.07
C LEU A 86 8.09 -1.09 -7.98
N LYS A 87 7.92 -2.37 -7.68
CA LYS A 87 8.35 -3.47 -8.57
C LYS A 87 7.63 -3.42 -9.91
N ARG A 88 6.33 -3.12 -9.90
CA ARG A 88 5.53 -3.02 -11.12
C ARG A 88 5.96 -1.82 -11.99
N ILE A 89 6.39 -0.73 -11.37
CA ILE A 89 6.99 0.39 -12.11
C ILE A 89 8.23 -0.08 -12.86
N ARG A 90 9.08 -0.86 -12.20
CA ARG A 90 10.31 -1.38 -12.82
C ARG A 90 10.02 -2.38 -13.95
N SER A 91 8.97 -3.17 -13.82
CA SER A 91 8.58 -4.15 -14.83
C SER A 91 7.61 -3.60 -15.88
N GLU A 92 7.33 -2.30 -15.83
CA GLU A 92 6.44 -1.61 -16.77
C GLU A 92 4.98 -2.09 -16.75
N GLU A 93 4.55 -2.62 -15.62
CA GLU A 93 3.18 -3.10 -15.40
C GLU A 93 2.33 -2.15 -14.55
N TYR A 94 2.93 -1.10 -14.02
CA TYR A 94 2.25 -0.15 -13.15
C TYR A 94 1.09 0.54 -13.88
N GLY A 95 -0.03 0.70 -13.18
CA GLY A 95 -1.22 1.34 -13.74
C GLY A 95 -2.17 0.38 -14.44
N THR A 96 -1.81 -0.90 -14.52
CA THR A 96 -2.64 -1.95 -15.13
C THR A 96 -3.17 -2.86 -14.03
N CYS A 97 -4.47 -3.16 -14.05
CA CYS A 97 -5.07 -4.09 -13.09
C CYS A 97 -4.44 -5.48 -13.22
N ALA A 98 -4.03 -6.06 -12.10
CA ALA A 98 -3.40 -7.38 -12.08
C ALA A 98 -4.36 -8.51 -12.45
N ASN A 99 -5.66 -8.30 -12.31
CA ASN A 99 -6.67 -9.33 -12.62
C ASN A 99 -7.21 -9.22 -14.04
N CYS A 100 -7.79 -8.07 -14.41
CA CYS A 100 -8.43 -7.91 -15.72
C CYS A 100 -7.52 -7.32 -16.78
N GLN A 101 -6.35 -6.84 -16.40
CA GLN A 101 -5.35 -6.26 -17.29
C GLN A 101 -5.77 -4.96 -17.97
N GLU A 102 -6.85 -4.36 -17.51
CA GLU A 102 -7.28 -3.05 -18.01
C GLU A 102 -6.50 -1.95 -17.31
N GLU A 103 -6.37 -0.82 -17.99
CA GLU A 103 -5.74 0.37 -17.43
C GLU A 103 -6.59 0.92 -16.28
N MET A 104 -5.96 1.18 -15.15
CA MET A 104 -6.65 1.77 -14.01
C MET A 104 -6.88 3.26 -14.22
N GLN A 105 -8.02 3.76 -13.73
CA GLN A 105 -8.34 5.17 -13.83
C GLN A 105 -7.35 6.02 -13.05
N GLN A 106 -7.03 7.19 -13.57
CA GLN A 106 -6.11 8.12 -12.93
C GLN A 106 -6.58 8.50 -11.51
N LYS A 107 -7.87 8.69 -11.33
CA LYS A 107 -8.45 8.99 -10.00
C LYS A 107 -8.13 7.89 -8.98
N ARG A 108 -8.16 6.63 -9.43
CA ARG A 108 -7.82 5.49 -8.59
C ARG A 108 -6.37 5.56 -8.12
N LEU A 109 -5.46 5.83 -9.05
CA LEU A 109 -4.02 5.93 -8.75
C LEU A 109 -3.69 7.15 -7.91
N GLU A 110 -4.42 8.26 -8.09
CA GLU A 110 -4.23 9.45 -7.24
C GLU A 110 -4.64 9.16 -5.79
N ALA A 111 -5.75 8.46 -5.60
CA ALA A 111 -6.24 8.13 -4.27
C ALA A 111 -5.45 7.00 -3.61
N VAL A 112 -5.09 5.97 -4.39
CA VAL A 112 -4.39 4.79 -3.90
C VAL A 112 -3.26 4.46 -4.87
N PRO A 113 -2.10 5.13 -4.74
CA PRO A 113 -0.98 4.93 -5.68
C PRO A 113 -0.45 3.50 -5.72
N TRP A 114 -0.64 2.75 -4.65
CA TRP A 114 -0.23 1.34 -4.57
C TRP A 114 -1.31 0.36 -5.04
N ALA A 115 -2.39 0.84 -5.65
CA ALA A 115 -3.47 -0.01 -6.12
C ALA A 115 -2.97 -1.07 -7.11
N LYS A 116 -3.36 -2.31 -6.87
CA LYS A 116 -3.02 -3.45 -7.71
C LYS A 116 -4.18 -3.84 -8.63
N HIS A 117 -5.40 -3.54 -8.20
CA HIS A 117 -6.63 -3.88 -8.91
C HIS A 117 -7.44 -2.62 -9.22
N CYS A 118 -8.17 -2.64 -10.33
CA CYS A 118 -9.15 -1.60 -10.62
C CYS A 118 -10.29 -1.68 -9.61
N ILE A 119 -11.14 -0.65 -9.58
CA ILE A 119 -12.25 -0.58 -8.62
C ILE A 119 -13.14 -1.82 -8.71
N THR A 120 -13.50 -2.22 -9.92
CA THR A 120 -14.36 -3.38 -10.16
C THR A 120 -13.75 -4.67 -9.63
N CYS A 121 -12.48 -4.92 -9.92
CA CYS A 121 -11.78 -6.12 -9.46
C CYS A 121 -11.55 -6.09 -7.96
N GLN A 122 -11.29 -4.92 -7.38
CA GLN A 122 -11.14 -4.77 -5.93
C GLN A 122 -12.45 -5.11 -5.22
N GLU A 123 -13.57 -4.64 -5.73
CA GLU A 123 -14.88 -4.98 -5.18
C GLU A 123 -15.16 -6.49 -5.25
N LYS A 124 -14.82 -7.12 -6.37
CA LYS A 124 -14.96 -8.58 -6.51
C LYS A 124 -14.10 -9.32 -5.50
N LYS A 125 -12.87 -8.87 -5.29
CA LYS A 125 -11.98 -9.47 -4.29
C LYS A 125 -12.55 -9.36 -2.88
N GLU A 126 -13.09 -8.21 -2.53
CA GLU A 126 -13.71 -7.96 -1.22
C GLU A 126 -14.96 -8.81 -1.00
N GLN A 127 -15.68 -9.13 -2.09
CA GLN A 127 -16.84 -10.01 -2.07
C GLN A 127 -16.49 -11.50 -2.12
N GLY A 128 -15.20 -11.83 -2.21
CA GLY A 128 -14.76 -13.21 -2.30
C GLY A 128 -14.95 -13.85 -3.67
N LEU A 129 -15.11 -13.04 -4.72
CA LEU A 129 -15.30 -13.53 -6.10
C LEU A 129 -13.98 -13.70 -6.88
N LEU A 130 -12.86 -13.37 -6.28
CA LEU A 130 -11.54 -13.55 -6.88
C LEU A 130 -10.68 -14.45 -6.00
#